data_9ccaa1d28f78b2514a7453733b975764
#
_entry.id   9ccaa1d28f78b2514a7453733b975764
#
_cell.length_a   1.000
_cell.length_b   1.000
_cell.length_c   1.000
_cell.angle_alpha   90.00
_cell.angle_beta   90.00
_cell.angle_gamma   90.00
#
_symmetry.space_group_name_H-M   'P 1'
#
loop_
_entity.id
_entity.type
_entity.pdbx_description
1 polymer ?
#
loop_
_entity_poly.entity_id
_entity_poly.type
_entity_poly.pdbx_seq_one_letter_code
_entity_poly.pdbx_strand_id
1 'polypeptide(L)'
;VPDPKGIFGSTRGLQEQYGEHRVMDMPTSENGMTGVALGSSLMGMKPVLTHQRIDFALLAVEQMVNQAANWHYMFGGQQNVPLVIRLMIGRGWGQGPQHSQSLQSWFAHIPGLKVVMPTTAYDAKGLLIASIEDPNPVVFLEHRWLHESIDYVPEGIYRVPLGESRVRRNGTDVTIVATSYMTLEAIRATDMLAEDG
;
A
#
# COMPACT_ATOMS: atom_id res chain seq x y z
N VAL A 1 2.02 4.54 -25.11
CA VAL A 1 1.92 3.66 -23.92
C VAL A 1 0.46 3.62 -23.48
N PRO A 2 -0.12 2.44 -23.20
CA PRO A 2 -1.51 2.34 -22.75
C PRO A 2 -1.76 3.13 -21.47
N ASP A 3 -2.96 3.71 -21.37
CA ASP A 3 -3.42 4.40 -20.16
C ASP A 3 -3.79 3.38 -19.09
N PRO A 4 -3.17 3.42 -17.90
CA PRO A 4 -3.45 2.47 -16.83
C PRO A 4 -4.79 2.78 -16.18
N LYS A 5 -5.89 2.37 -16.79
CA LYS A 5 -7.24 2.53 -16.21
C LYS A 5 -7.42 1.71 -14.95
N GLY A 6 -6.72 0.58 -14.85
CA GLY A 6 -6.78 -0.35 -13.74
C GLY A 6 -8.18 -0.95 -13.53
N ILE A 7 -8.26 -2.11 -12.90
CA ILE A 7 -9.54 -2.78 -12.61
C ILE A 7 -10.38 -1.93 -11.65
N PHE A 8 -9.74 -1.21 -10.73
CA PHE A 8 -10.42 -0.43 -9.68
C PHE A 8 -10.58 1.05 -10.03
N GLY A 9 -10.09 1.49 -11.20
CA GLY A 9 -10.23 2.87 -11.68
C GLY A 9 -9.45 3.93 -10.90
N SER A 10 -8.57 3.54 -9.99
CA SER A 10 -7.84 4.47 -9.12
C SER A 10 -6.80 5.34 -9.85
N THR A 11 -6.43 4.96 -11.06
CA THR A 11 -5.46 5.69 -11.92
C THR A 11 -6.12 6.39 -13.10
N ARG A 12 -7.45 6.31 -13.22
CA ARG A 12 -8.18 6.89 -14.36
C ARG A 12 -7.94 8.40 -14.45
N GLY A 13 -7.61 8.88 -15.66
CA GLY A 13 -7.37 10.28 -15.95
C GLY A 13 -5.98 10.80 -15.58
N LEU A 14 -5.17 10.02 -14.85
CA LEU A 14 -3.83 10.46 -14.48
C LEU A 14 -2.90 10.58 -15.72
N GLN A 15 -2.98 9.64 -16.67
CA GLN A 15 -2.14 9.72 -17.88
C GLN A 15 -2.53 10.93 -18.74
N GLU A 16 -3.82 11.23 -18.86
CA GLU A 16 -4.31 12.41 -19.56
C GLU A 16 -3.77 13.70 -18.94
N GLN A 17 -3.73 13.76 -17.61
CA GLN A 17 -3.31 14.93 -16.86
C GLN A 17 -1.78 15.10 -16.80
N TYR A 18 -1.03 14.01 -16.67
CA TYR A 18 0.42 14.05 -16.40
C TYR A 18 1.30 13.49 -17.51
N GLY A 19 0.71 12.94 -18.55
CA GLY A 19 1.40 12.39 -19.72
C GLY A 19 1.88 10.94 -19.55
N GLU A 20 2.07 10.28 -20.69
CA GLU A 20 2.45 8.86 -20.77
C GLU A 20 3.84 8.54 -20.22
N HIS A 21 4.72 9.53 -20.14
CA HIS A 21 6.06 9.35 -19.55
C HIS A 21 6.03 9.34 -18.01
N ARG A 22 4.93 9.81 -17.43
CA ARG A 22 4.74 9.83 -15.97
C ARG A 22 3.78 8.76 -15.48
N VAL A 23 2.79 8.43 -16.28
CA VAL A 23 1.75 7.46 -15.94
C VAL A 23 1.61 6.49 -17.10
N MET A 24 1.96 5.25 -16.87
CA MET A 24 2.02 4.24 -17.93
C MET A 24 1.56 2.88 -17.42
N ASP A 25 0.93 2.12 -18.30
CA ASP A 25 0.69 0.71 -18.10
C ASP A 25 1.94 -0.10 -18.47
N MET A 26 2.26 -1.09 -17.68
CA MET A 26 3.44 -1.93 -17.89
C MET A 26 3.03 -3.30 -18.45
N PRO A 27 3.89 -3.95 -19.24
CA PRO A 27 3.66 -5.34 -19.62
C PRO A 27 3.44 -6.25 -18.40
N THR A 28 2.55 -7.22 -18.51
CA THR A 28 2.29 -8.21 -17.45
C THR A 28 3.51 -9.08 -17.22
N SER A 29 4.39 -8.62 -16.35
CA SER A 29 5.60 -9.30 -15.90
C SER A 29 5.97 -8.72 -14.55
N GLU A 30 5.40 -9.25 -13.48
CA GLU A 30 5.48 -8.67 -12.12
C GLU A 30 6.93 -8.53 -11.65
N ASN A 31 7.76 -9.55 -11.92
CA ASN A 31 9.19 -9.48 -11.60
C ASN A 31 9.90 -8.41 -12.43
N GLY A 32 9.67 -8.37 -13.74
CA GLY A 32 10.31 -7.41 -14.63
C GLY A 32 9.91 -5.98 -14.33
N MET A 33 8.59 -5.70 -14.18
CA MET A 33 8.11 -4.34 -13.89
C MET A 33 8.58 -3.85 -12.51
N THR A 34 8.69 -4.73 -11.52
CA THR A 34 9.22 -4.36 -10.19
C THR A 34 10.72 -4.04 -10.27
N GLY A 35 11.49 -4.82 -11.05
CA GLY A 35 12.89 -4.54 -11.31
C GLY A 35 13.13 -3.20 -12.03
N VAL A 36 12.28 -2.87 -13.01
CA VAL A 36 12.32 -1.56 -13.70
C VAL A 36 12.02 -0.42 -12.72
N ALA A 37 11.00 -0.56 -11.88
CA ALA A 37 10.66 0.43 -10.87
C ALA A 37 11.79 0.62 -9.85
N LEU A 38 12.40 -0.49 -9.39
CA LEU A 38 13.57 -0.44 -8.52
C LEU A 38 14.74 0.29 -9.20
N GLY A 39 15.10 -0.08 -10.42
CA GLY A 39 16.17 0.58 -11.17
C GLY A 39 15.92 2.07 -11.37
N SER A 40 14.68 2.46 -11.67
CA SER A 40 14.34 3.88 -11.80
C SER A 40 14.45 4.64 -10.47
N SER A 41 14.14 4.00 -9.33
CA SER A 41 14.32 4.62 -8.01
C SER A 41 15.80 4.89 -7.71
N LEU A 42 16.70 4.00 -8.11
CA LEU A 42 18.16 4.19 -7.97
C LEU A 42 18.67 5.34 -8.84
N MET A 43 17.95 5.69 -9.90
CA MET A 43 18.26 6.83 -10.78
C MET A 43 17.61 8.15 -10.30
N GLY A 44 17.06 8.18 -9.07
CA GLY A 44 16.52 9.38 -8.45
C GLY A 44 15.03 9.63 -8.71
N MET A 45 14.31 8.70 -9.32
CA MET A 45 12.86 8.76 -9.44
C MET A 45 12.19 8.24 -8.15
N LYS A 46 10.92 8.56 -7.97
CA LYS A 46 10.07 8.02 -6.91
C LYS A 46 8.88 7.27 -7.52
N PRO A 47 9.10 6.06 -8.01
CA PRO A 47 8.04 5.30 -8.67
C PRO A 47 6.97 4.83 -7.67
N VAL A 48 5.73 4.85 -8.13
CA VAL A 48 4.59 4.20 -7.48
C VAL A 48 4.13 3.08 -8.40
N LEU A 49 4.56 1.87 -8.09
CA LEU A 49 4.21 0.67 -8.84
C LEU A 49 2.94 0.04 -8.27
N THR A 50 1.96 -0.25 -9.10
CA THR A 50 0.74 -0.92 -8.67
C THR A 50 0.67 -2.33 -9.25
N HIS A 51 0.64 -3.34 -8.38
CA HIS A 51 0.14 -4.67 -8.73
C HIS A 51 -1.34 -4.74 -8.34
N GLN A 52 -2.18 -5.23 -9.21
CA GLN A 52 -3.63 -5.26 -9.01
C GLN A 52 -4.04 -6.14 -7.82
N ARG A 53 -3.21 -7.13 -7.48
CA ARG A 53 -3.40 -8.03 -6.34
C ARG A 53 -2.06 -8.41 -5.71
N ILE A 54 -2.07 -8.56 -4.38
CA ILE A 54 -0.93 -9.09 -3.64
C ILE A 54 -0.54 -10.49 -4.10
N ASP A 55 -1.53 -11.26 -4.54
CA ASP A 55 -1.36 -12.63 -5.06
C ASP A 55 -0.35 -12.68 -6.21
N PHE A 56 -0.38 -11.70 -7.10
CA PHE A 56 0.54 -11.64 -8.25
C PHE A 56 1.88 -11.00 -7.91
N ALA A 57 1.94 -10.17 -6.88
CA ALA A 57 3.20 -9.62 -6.37
C ALA A 57 4.14 -10.72 -5.85
N LEU A 58 3.63 -11.93 -5.59
CA LEU A 58 4.46 -13.08 -5.22
C LEU A 58 5.47 -13.46 -6.33
N LEU A 59 5.17 -13.16 -7.59
CA LEU A 59 6.12 -13.32 -8.70
C LEU A 59 7.29 -12.33 -8.65
N ALA A 60 7.15 -11.24 -7.89
CA ALA A 60 8.14 -10.17 -7.76
C ALA A 60 8.86 -10.18 -6.39
N VAL A 61 8.65 -11.19 -5.57
CA VAL A 61 9.25 -11.28 -4.21
C VAL A 61 10.76 -11.16 -4.26
N GLU A 62 11.40 -11.68 -5.30
CA GLU A 62 12.85 -11.54 -5.47
C GLU A 62 13.26 -10.08 -5.54
N GLN A 63 12.62 -9.26 -6.37
CA GLN A 63 12.93 -7.84 -6.51
C GLN A 63 12.59 -7.04 -5.25
N MET A 64 11.53 -7.43 -4.55
CA MET A 64 11.10 -6.74 -3.33
C MET A 64 12.01 -7.07 -2.15
N VAL A 65 12.36 -8.33 -1.95
CA VAL A 65 13.05 -8.83 -0.76
C VAL A 65 14.57 -8.85 -0.94
N ASN A 66 15.07 -9.52 -1.98
CA ASN A 66 16.51 -9.66 -2.17
C ASN A 66 17.15 -8.36 -2.66
N GLN A 67 16.43 -7.58 -3.43
CA GLN A 67 16.96 -6.34 -4.00
C GLN A 67 16.50 -5.12 -3.16
N ALA A 68 15.25 -4.70 -3.25
CA ALA A 68 14.81 -3.43 -2.67
C ALA A 68 15.01 -3.35 -1.16
N ALA A 69 14.63 -4.39 -0.40
CA ALA A 69 14.75 -4.41 1.05
C ALA A 69 16.19 -4.37 1.54
N ASN A 70 17.08 -5.07 0.84
CA ASN A 70 18.48 -5.22 1.25
C ASN A 70 19.42 -4.14 0.70
N TRP A 71 19.00 -3.39 -0.31
CA TRP A 71 19.88 -2.48 -1.06
C TRP A 71 20.63 -1.51 -0.17
N HIS A 72 19.92 -0.79 0.69
CA HIS A 72 20.50 0.18 1.61
C HIS A 72 21.59 -0.42 2.51
N TYR A 73 21.31 -1.61 3.05
CA TYR A 73 22.25 -2.33 3.90
C TYR A 73 23.47 -2.84 3.11
N MET A 74 23.26 -3.48 1.96
CA MET A 74 24.33 -4.05 1.12
C MET A 74 25.33 -2.99 0.65
N PHE A 75 24.86 -1.78 0.39
CA PHE A 75 25.70 -0.67 -0.09
C PHE A 75 26.09 0.32 1.04
N GLY A 76 26.09 -0.15 2.29
CA GLY A 76 26.60 0.62 3.43
C GLY A 76 25.87 1.93 3.69
N GLY A 77 24.56 2.01 3.39
CA GLY A 77 23.75 3.19 3.60
C GLY A 77 23.93 4.31 2.55
N GLN A 78 24.73 4.09 1.51
CA GLN A 78 25.03 5.12 0.51
C GLN A 78 23.89 5.36 -0.49
N GLN A 79 23.03 4.37 -0.68
CA GLN A 79 21.89 4.44 -1.62
C GLN A 79 20.61 3.98 -0.96
N ASN A 80 19.52 4.66 -1.29
CA ASN A 80 18.17 4.36 -0.87
C ASN A 80 17.35 3.86 -2.06
N VAL A 81 16.22 3.17 -1.76
CA VAL A 81 15.26 2.70 -2.76
C VAL A 81 13.90 3.33 -2.45
N PRO A 82 13.64 4.60 -2.83
CA PRO A 82 12.37 5.27 -2.62
C PRO A 82 11.31 4.74 -3.61
N LEU A 83 10.77 3.57 -3.32
CA LEU A 83 9.82 2.84 -4.16
C LEU A 83 8.56 2.54 -3.35
N VAL A 84 7.39 2.94 -3.87
CA VAL A 84 6.10 2.53 -3.33
C VAL A 84 5.53 1.41 -4.17
N ILE A 85 5.21 0.27 -3.54
CA ILE A 85 4.56 -0.88 -4.17
C ILE A 85 3.14 -0.98 -3.62
N ARG A 86 2.14 -0.58 -4.42
CA ARG A 86 0.72 -0.65 -4.07
C ARG A 86 0.15 -2.01 -4.43
N LEU A 87 -0.52 -2.63 -3.49
CA LEU A 87 -1.09 -3.97 -3.62
C LEU A 87 -2.51 -4.00 -3.04
N MET A 88 -3.45 -4.58 -3.78
CA MET A 88 -4.81 -4.82 -3.28
C MET A 88 -4.84 -6.16 -2.55
N ILE A 89 -5.46 -6.17 -1.38
CA ILE A 89 -5.63 -7.35 -0.53
C ILE A 89 -7.11 -7.62 -0.26
N GLY A 90 -7.38 -8.79 0.29
CA GLY A 90 -8.70 -9.20 0.75
C GLY A 90 -9.58 -9.80 -0.35
N ARG A 91 -10.58 -10.52 0.08
CA ARG A 91 -11.55 -11.19 -0.79
C ARG A 91 -12.52 -10.19 -1.44
N GLY A 92 -13.10 -10.59 -2.56
CA GLY A 92 -14.19 -9.88 -3.20
C GLY A 92 -14.71 -10.65 -4.40
N TRP A 93 -16.00 -10.52 -4.69
CA TRP A 93 -16.67 -11.00 -5.91
C TRP A 93 -16.49 -12.47 -6.27
N GLY A 94 -16.16 -13.35 -5.35
CA GLY A 94 -16.01 -14.78 -5.63
C GLY A 94 -14.85 -15.14 -6.57
N GLN A 95 -13.77 -14.35 -6.58
CA GLN A 95 -12.63 -14.55 -7.47
C GLN A 95 -11.72 -15.75 -7.09
N GLY A 96 -12.05 -16.49 -6.03
CA GLY A 96 -11.31 -17.66 -5.58
C GLY A 96 -10.03 -17.33 -4.80
N PRO A 97 -9.27 -18.35 -4.37
CA PRO A 97 -8.15 -18.18 -3.45
C PRO A 97 -6.98 -17.38 -4.03
N GLN A 98 -6.72 -17.46 -5.32
CA GLN A 98 -5.62 -16.75 -5.99
C GLN A 98 -5.86 -15.25 -6.18
N HIS A 99 -7.02 -14.71 -5.74
CA HIS A 99 -7.38 -13.31 -5.84
C HIS A 99 -7.94 -12.78 -4.53
N SER A 100 -7.66 -13.43 -3.41
CA SER A 100 -8.31 -13.12 -2.13
C SER A 100 -7.36 -13.14 -0.95
N GLN A 101 -6.06 -13.20 -1.19
CA GLN A 101 -5.06 -13.34 -0.12
C GLN A 101 -4.82 -12.02 0.60
N SER A 102 -4.37 -12.16 1.86
CA SER A 102 -3.95 -11.05 2.72
C SER A 102 -2.61 -11.45 3.34
N LEU A 103 -1.52 -11.10 2.66
CA LEU A 103 -0.16 -11.57 2.96
C LEU A 103 0.70 -10.46 3.59
N GLN A 104 0.09 -9.49 4.27
CA GLN A 104 0.80 -8.36 4.89
C GLN A 104 1.90 -8.80 5.84
N SER A 105 1.71 -9.88 6.58
CA SER A 105 2.69 -10.41 7.53
C SER A 105 3.96 -10.94 6.85
N TRP A 106 3.87 -11.42 5.62
CA TRP A 106 5.06 -11.83 4.86
C TRP A 106 6.00 -10.66 4.64
N PHE A 107 5.46 -9.53 4.17
CA PHE A 107 6.25 -8.33 3.90
C PHE A 107 6.67 -7.63 5.19
N ALA A 108 5.80 -7.61 6.21
CA ALA A 108 6.13 -7.02 7.51
C ALA A 108 7.23 -7.78 8.26
N HIS A 109 7.46 -9.05 7.93
CA HIS A 109 8.55 -9.87 8.48
C HIS A 109 9.92 -9.50 7.90
N ILE A 110 9.98 -8.88 6.73
CA ILE A 110 11.22 -8.61 5.99
C ILE A 110 11.85 -7.29 6.47
N PRO A 111 13.05 -7.34 7.09
CA PRO A 111 13.80 -6.13 7.41
C PRO A 111 14.10 -5.31 6.14
N GLY A 112 13.94 -3.99 6.23
CA GLY A 112 14.14 -3.09 5.10
C GLY A 112 12.87 -2.74 4.32
N LEU A 113 11.76 -3.48 4.49
CA LEU A 113 10.45 -3.12 3.97
C LEU A 113 9.61 -2.42 5.05
N LYS A 114 8.91 -1.36 4.67
CA LYS A 114 7.82 -0.78 5.46
C LYS A 114 6.49 -1.25 4.91
N VAL A 115 5.57 -1.66 5.78
CA VAL A 115 4.23 -2.09 5.39
C VAL A 115 3.20 -1.11 5.92
N VAL A 116 2.38 -0.57 5.03
CA VAL A 116 1.39 0.47 5.33
C VAL A 116 0.01 0.00 4.90
N MET A 117 -0.97 0.15 5.78
CA MET A 117 -2.34 -0.34 5.56
C MET A 117 -3.37 0.73 6.00
N PRO A 118 -3.82 1.61 5.11
CA PRO A 118 -4.81 2.63 5.45
C PRO A 118 -6.16 2.02 5.82
N THR A 119 -6.92 2.75 6.65
CA THR A 119 -8.31 2.41 7.00
C THR A 119 -9.30 3.39 6.37
N THR A 120 -9.03 4.68 6.45
CA THR A 120 -9.93 5.76 5.98
C THR A 120 -9.41 6.41 4.71
N ALA A 121 -10.25 7.15 3.99
CA ALA A 121 -9.81 7.95 2.84
C ALA A 121 -8.79 9.03 3.25
N TYR A 122 -8.93 9.60 4.45
CA TYR A 122 -7.93 10.50 5.04
C TYR A 122 -6.57 9.82 5.18
N ASP A 123 -6.53 8.62 5.79
CA ASP A 123 -5.30 7.87 5.97
C ASP A 123 -4.70 7.45 4.62
N ALA A 124 -5.53 7.02 3.66
CA ALA A 124 -5.07 6.59 2.34
C ALA A 124 -4.27 7.69 1.62
N LYS A 125 -4.78 8.92 1.60
CA LYS A 125 -4.05 10.06 1.01
C LYS A 125 -2.80 10.42 1.81
N GLY A 126 -2.93 10.60 3.13
CA GLY A 126 -1.81 11.06 3.96
C GLY A 126 -0.67 10.05 4.08
N LEU A 127 -1.00 8.76 4.20
CA LEU A 127 -0.01 7.67 4.23
C LEU A 127 0.64 7.45 2.86
N LEU A 128 -0.10 7.59 1.75
CA LEU A 128 0.48 7.45 0.41
C LEU A 128 1.49 8.56 0.13
N ILE A 129 1.17 9.80 0.49
CA ILE A 129 2.09 10.93 0.35
C ILE A 129 3.35 10.69 1.20
N ALA A 130 3.19 10.30 2.47
CA ALA A 130 4.31 9.96 3.34
C ALA A 130 5.16 8.80 2.80
N SER A 131 4.51 7.80 2.19
CA SER A 131 5.20 6.66 1.57
C SER A 131 6.02 7.05 0.34
N ILE A 132 5.53 7.97 -0.50
CA ILE A 132 6.26 8.50 -1.67
C ILE A 132 7.48 9.34 -1.23
N GLU A 133 7.38 10.01 -0.11
CA GLU A 133 8.47 10.82 0.44
C GLU A 133 9.51 10.00 1.20
N ASP A 134 9.15 8.80 1.65
CA ASP A 134 10.08 7.92 2.38
C ASP A 134 11.26 7.49 1.48
N PRO A 135 12.49 7.50 2.00
CA PRO A 135 13.65 7.06 1.24
C PRO A 135 13.76 5.54 1.08
N ASN A 136 12.95 4.75 1.76
CA ASN A 136 13.00 3.30 1.75
C ASN A 136 11.81 2.70 1.00
N PRO A 137 11.86 1.41 0.60
CA PRO A 137 10.74 0.76 -0.06
C PRO A 137 9.55 0.59 0.89
N VAL A 138 8.38 0.97 0.40
CA VAL A 138 7.12 0.89 1.13
C VAL A 138 6.14 -0.02 0.38
N VAL A 139 5.66 -1.05 1.04
CA VAL A 139 4.57 -1.91 0.59
C VAL A 139 3.26 -1.32 1.11
N PHE A 140 2.47 -0.75 0.21
CA PHE A 140 1.24 -0.04 0.51
C PHE A 140 0.03 -0.93 0.19
N LEU A 141 -0.64 -1.45 1.21
CA LEU A 141 -1.68 -2.46 1.09
C LEU A 141 -3.07 -1.84 1.23
N GLU A 142 -3.88 -1.99 0.20
CA GLU A 142 -5.25 -1.46 0.16
C GLU A 142 -6.26 -2.61 0.24
N HIS A 143 -7.07 -2.63 1.29
CA HIS A 143 -8.11 -3.65 1.40
C HIS A 143 -9.25 -3.35 0.45
N ARG A 144 -9.65 -4.33 -0.35
CA ARG A 144 -10.62 -4.17 -1.43
C ARG A 144 -11.97 -3.59 -0.96
N TRP A 145 -12.43 -3.95 0.21
CA TRP A 145 -13.70 -3.47 0.75
C TRP A 145 -13.69 -2.02 1.23
N LEU A 146 -12.53 -1.40 1.32
CA LEU A 146 -12.40 0.02 1.67
C LEU A 146 -12.47 0.96 0.46
N HIS A 147 -12.36 0.44 -0.78
CA HIS A 147 -12.31 1.27 -1.98
C HIS A 147 -13.62 2.05 -2.25
N GLU A 148 -14.74 1.58 -1.72
CA GLU A 148 -16.05 2.25 -1.86
C GLU A 148 -16.41 3.13 -0.65
N SER A 149 -15.53 3.18 0.36
CA SER A 149 -15.73 4.03 1.52
C SER A 149 -15.56 5.49 1.15
N ILE A 150 -16.51 6.32 1.56
CA ILE A 150 -16.49 7.77 1.37
C ILE A 150 -16.25 8.42 2.71
N ASP A 151 -15.27 9.33 2.77
CA ASP A 151 -14.92 10.07 3.97
C ASP A 151 -14.39 11.46 3.60
N TYR A 152 -14.32 12.35 4.58
CA TYR A 152 -13.74 13.67 4.38
C TYR A 152 -12.21 13.57 4.19
N VAL A 153 -11.74 14.17 3.11
CA VAL A 153 -10.31 14.31 2.81
C VAL A 153 -9.98 15.79 2.65
N PRO A 154 -9.11 16.37 3.50
CA PRO A 154 -8.71 17.76 3.36
C PRO A 154 -8.10 18.07 2.00
N GLU A 155 -8.32 19.28 1.51
CA GLU A 155 -7.59 19.81 0.37
C GLU A 155 -6.11 20.02 0.71
N GLY A 156 -5.28 20.14 -0.34
CA GLY A 156 -3.84 20.35 -0.19
C GLY A 156 -3.07 19.08 0.23
N ILE A 157 -1.80 19.27 0.54
CA ILE A 157 -0.87 18.21 0.91
C ILE A 157 -0.80 18.10 2.43
N TYR A 158 -1.04 16.90 2.96
CA TYR A 158 -0.80 16.55 4.35
C TYR A 158 -0.21 15.14 4.44
N ARG A 159 0.39 14.82 5.56
CA ARG A 159 1.04 13.54 5.82
C ARG A 159 0.45 12.90 7.06
N VAL A 160 0.29 11.58 6.99
CA VAL A 160 0.06 10.74 8.17
C VAL A 160 1.40 10.04 8.43
N PRO A 161 1.97 10.15 9.65
CA PRO A 161 3.27 9.55 9.96
C PRO A 161 3.25 8.03 9.80
N LEU A 162 4.32 7.47 9.23
CA LEU A 162 4.51 6.02 9.14
C LEU A 162 5.00 5.49 10.49
N GLY A 163 4.51 4.33 10.89
CA GLY A 163 4.92 3.67 12.14
C GLY A 163 4.21 4.15 13.40
N GLU A 164 3.22 5.03 13.25
CA GLU A 164 2.41 5.51 14.38
C GLU A 164 1.02 4.86 14.38
N SER A 165 0.52 4.55 15.58
CA SER A 165 -0.85 4.11 15.81
C SER A 165 -1.70 5.27 16.33
N ARG A 166 -3.01 5.17 16.11
CA ARG A 166 -3.98 6.16 16.60
C ARG A 166 -5.04 5.50 17.46
N VAL A 167 -5.26 6.06 18.66
CA VAL A 167 -6.38 5.64 19.50
C VAL A 167 -7.69 6.11 18.86
N ARG A 168 -8.58 5.19 18.55
CA ARG A 168 -9.89 5.44 17.93
C ARG A 168 -11.00 5.54 18.99
N ARG A 169 -10.89 4.78 20.06
CA ARG A 169 -11.81 4.77 21.19
C ARG A 169 -11.02 4.57 22.48
N ASN A 170 -11.34 5.35 23.50
CA ASN A 170 -10.80 5.13 24.84
C ASN A 170 -11.67 4.13 25.60
N GLY A 171 -11.04 3.31 26.44
CA GLY A 171 -11.67 2.30 27.29
C GLY A 171 -10.72 1.87 28.39
N THR A 172 -11.22 1.03 29.32
CA THR A 172 -10.48 0.55 30.49
C THR A 172 -10.35 -0.98 30.58
N ASP A 173 -11.22 -1.73 29.90
CA ASP A 173 -11.37 -3.17 30.11
C ASP A 173 -10.52 -4.00 29.13
N VAL A 174 -10.41 -3.57 27.88
CA VAL A 174 -9.68 -4.29 26.84
C VAL A 174 -9.03 -3.33 25.85
N THR A 175 -7.86 -3.74 25.34
CA THR A 175 -7.20 -3.05 24.22
C THR A 175 -7.32 -3.87 22.95
N ILE A 176 -7.94 -3.31 21.90
CA ILE A 176 -8.06 -3.92 20.58
C ILE A 176 -7.11 -3.19 19.63
N VAL A 177 -6.19 -3.93 19.00
CA VAL A 177 -5.28 -3.43 17.97
C VAL A 177 -5.73 -3.98 16.62
N ALA A 178 -5.99 -3.09 15.67
CA ALA A 178 -6.48 -3.48 14.35
C ALA A 178 -5.88 -2.59 13.26
N THR A 179 -5.84 -3.10 12.03
CA THR A 179 -5.34 -2.37 10.86
C THR A 179 -6.29 -2.53 9.69
N SER A 180 -6.31 -1.54 8.78
CA SER A 180 -7.08 -1.57 7.55
C SER A 180 -8.57 -1.87 7.81
N TYR A 181 -9.20 -2.74 7.02
CA TYR A 181 -10.62 -3.08 7.14
C TYR A 181 -11.00 -3.60 8.54
N MET A 182 -10.12 -4.37 9.19
CA MET A 182 -10.39 -4.89 10.55
C MET A 182 -10.53 -3.80 11.61
N THR A 183 -10.02 -2.60 11.36
CA THR A 183 -10.29 -1.43 12.25
C THR A 183 -11.76 -1.07 12.27
N LEU A 184 -12.46 -1.13 11.13
CA LEU A 184 -13.91 -0.89 11.07
C LEU A 184 -14.69 -1.98 11.81
N GLU A 185 -14.29 -3.24 11.65
CA GLU A 185 -14.92 -4.35 12.37
C GLU A 185 -14.69 -4.25 13.88
N ALA A 186 -13.49 -3.85 14.31
CA ALA A 186 -13.19 -3.61 15.71
C ALA A 186 -14.05 -2.48 16.31
N ILE A 187 -14.25 -1.38 15.57
CA ILE A 187 -15.12 -0.28 15.99
C ILE A 187 -16.57 -0.78 16.14
N ARG A 188 -17.10 -1.53 15.16
CA ARG A 188 -18.46 -2.11 15.24
C ARG A 188 -18.60 -3.04 16.43
N ALA A 189 -17.61 -3.90 16.68
CA ALA A 189 -17.61 -4.78 17.83
C ALA A 189 -17.64 -4.01 19.17
N THR A 190 -16.86 -2.92 19.28
CA THR A 190 -16.89 -2.09 20.48
C THR A 190 -18.21 -1.33 20.67
N ASP A 191 -18.89 -0.98 19.57
CA ASP A 191 -20.23 -0.37 19.66
C ASP A 191 -21.25 -1.38 20.18
N MET A 192 -21.26 -2.61 19.66
CA MET A 192 -22.13 -3.69 20.15
C MET A 192 -21.88 -4.02 21.61
N LEU A 193 -20.62 -4.14 22.02
CA LEU A 193 -20.26 -4.40 23.43
C LEU A 193 -20.73 -3.28 24.37
N ALA A 194 -20.72 -2.03 23.91
CA ALA A 194 -21.20 -0.90 24.72
C ALA A 194 -22.74 -0.85 24.84
N GLU A 195 -23.48 -1.53 23.97
CA GLU A 195 -24.95 -1.67 24.06
C GLU A 195 -25.35 -2.77 25.04
N ASP A 196 -24.49 -3.78 25.22
CA ASP A 196 -24.73 -4.91 26.11
C ASP A 196 -24.36 -4.62 27.60
N GLY A 197 -23.71 -3.50 27.90
CA GLY A 197 -23.27 -3.04 29.23
C GLY A 197 -21.81 -3.30 29.50
#